data_38422e6fd845ac65ea85d9d57ca65efe
#
_entry.id   38422e6fd845ac65ea85d9d57ca65efe
#
_cell.length_a   1.000
_cell.length_b   1.000
_cell.length_c   1.000
_cell.angle_alpha   90.00
_cell.angle_beta   90.00
_cell.angle_gamma   90.00
#
_symmetry.space_group_name_H-M   'P 1'
#
loop_
_entity.id
_entity.type
_entity.pdbx_description
1 polymer ?
#
loop_
_entity_poly.entity_id
_entity_poly.type
_entity_poly.pdbx_seq_one_letter_code
_entity_poly.pdbx_strand_id
1 'polypeptide(L)'
;MRLLSQTLCLCLALALSQAAPSHYDFMMADHHGAHDHPLHLDDDAHHGAKPDRCEGIEFDAITPDEKGNVFFFKGDHLWKGYSGPAELSNAFFKELDEHQHLGHVDAAFRMHYTDDPTHHDHIFFFLDDHVFSYYNHTLEEGFPKKIQEVFPGIPDHLDAAVECPKGECIVDSVIFFKGNKVYHYDIATKAVKEKEWSHMPNCTSAYRWLERHYCFHGHNFTRFHPVTGSVVGMYPKDARDFFMKCPGRGHGHGGSDSERCKDVKLDAITSDDKGKTYAFSGKVYMRLDTHRDGWHGFSIASAWKEVESDVDAVFSYDQKMYLIKGDQVYIYKSAAHYTLIEGYPKPLKEELGIEGPVNAAFVCGDQHTVQIIKGPKLLDIDLSATPRRVVKESPLPFPKIDASMCGPTGLKVYAGSDYYQFESPALLTSGKIRPQPHKIPQEMLGCGH
;
A
#
# COMPACT_ATOMS: atom_id res chain seq x y z
N MET A 1 -22.09 64.33 35.15
CA MET A 1 -23.41 64.17 35.74
C MET A 1 -23.77 62.72 35.79
N ARG A 2 -23.74 62.22 37.01
CA ARG A 2 -24.64 61.27 37.68
C ARG A 2 -24.70 59.87 37.04
N LEU A 3 -24.13 58.89 37.69
CA LEU A 3 -24.42 58.21 38.98
C LEU A 3 -25.36 57.05 38.84
N LEU A 4 -24.82 55.89 39.30
CA LEU A 4 -25.45 54.91 40.19
C LEU A 4 -26.50 53.99 39.51
N SER A 5 -26.60 52.70 39.78
CA SER A 5 -26.45 51.98 41.04
C SER A 5 -26.58 50.46 40.74
N GLN A 6 -25.68 49.68 41.28
CA GLN A 6 -25.89 48.53 42.16
C GLN A 6 -27.24 47.84 42.05
N THR A 7 -27.26 46.50 41.87
CA THR A 7 -27.61 45.66 43.01
C THR A 7 -27.22 44.20 42.76
N LEU A 8 -26.51 43.70 43.68
CA LEU A 8 -26.19 42.34 44.11
C LEU A 8 -27.48 41.51 44.33
N CYS A 9 -27.48 40.25 43.90
CA CYS A 9 -28.28 39.25 44.57
C CYS A 9 -27.55 37.88 44.53
N LEU A 10 -26.97 37.57 45.67
CA LEU A 10 -26.57 36.23 46.09
C LEU A 10 -27.83 35.41 46.34
N CYS A 11 -27.88 34.20 45.83
CA CYS A 11 -28.64 33.12 46.44
C CYS A 11 -27.83 31.82 46.41
N LEU A 12 -27.21 31.51 47.53
CA LEU A 12 -26.79 30.18 47.93
C LEU A 12 -28.05 29.30 48.08
N ALA A 13 -28.00 28.11 47.55
CA ALA A 13 -28.79 26.99 48.02
C ALA A 13 -27.91 25.74 48.05
N LEU A 14 -27.45 25.45 49.24
CA LEU A 14 -26.96 24.16 49.70
C LEU A 14 -28.12 23.17 49.74
N ALA A 15 -27.95 22.02 49.15
CA ALA A 15 -28.74 20.84 49.49
C ALA A 15 -27.78 19.66 49.65
N LEU A 16 -27.45 19.42 50.92
CA LEU A 16 -26.92 18.18 51.42
C LEU A 16 -28.07 17.14 51.43
N SER A 17 -27.85 15.99 50.86
CA SER A 17 -28.59 14.80 51.27
C SER A 17 -27.62 13.68 51.55
N GLN A 18 -27.55 13.36 52.81
CA GLN A 18 -26.91 12.19 53.41
C GLN A 18 -27.75 10.96 53.06
N ALA A 19 -27.10 9.88 52.72
CA ALA A 19 -27.64 8.55 52.96
C ALA A 19 -26.59 7.72 53.64
N ALA A 20 -26.89 7.28 54.85
CA ALA A 20 -26.07 6.46 55.73
C ALA A 20 -26.33 4.96 55.48
N PRO A 21 -25.51 4.10 56.07
CA PRO A 21 -25.31 2.70 55.66
C PRO A 21 -26.25 1.74 56.39
N SER A 22 -26.52 0.61 55.76
CA SER A 22 -27.13 -0.51 56.48
C SER A 22 -26.13 -1.63 56.68
N HIS A 23 -25.82 -1.83 57.94
CA HIS A 23 -25.22 -3.03 58.52
C HIS A 23 -26.10 -4.26 58.30
N TYR A 24 -25.53 -5.37 57.99
CA TYR A 24 -25.94 -6.65 58.56
C TYR A 24 -24.72 -7.49 58.90
N ASP A 25 -24.63 -7.82 60.20
CA ASP A 25 -23.68 -8.64 60.90
C ASP A 25 -23.97 -10.14 60.70
N PHE A 26 -22.89 -10.89 60.66
CA PHE A 26 -22.53 -12.05 61.48
C PHE A 26 -23.38 -13.33 61.41
N MET A 27 -22.71 -14.41 60.98
CA MET A 27 -22.59 -15.63 61.84
C MET A 27 -21.47 -16.52 61.34
N MET A 28 -20.55 -16.84 62.26
CA MET A 28 -19.52 -17.86 62.13
C MET A 28 -20.11 -19.29 62.15
N ALA A 29 -19.43 -20.19 61.42
CA ALA A 29 -19.25 -21.57 61.90
C ALA A 29 -17.97 -22.18 61.31
N ASP A 30 -17.08 -22.54 62.17
CA ASP A 30 -15.89 -23.35 61.92
C ASP A 30 -16.23 -24.74 61.34
N HIS A 31 -15.39 -25.26 60.44
CA HIS A 31 -14.79 -26.59 60.58
C HIS A 31 -13.67 -26.86 59.60
N HIS A 32 -12.61 -27.46 60.15
CA HIS A 32 -11.31 -27.88 59.61
C HIS A 32 -11.39 -28.74 58.34
N GLY A 33 -10.36 -28.57 57.51
CA GLY A 33 -9.94 -29.53 56.51
C GLY A 33 -8.79 -28.99 55.65
N ALA A 34 -7.56 -29.27 56.05
CA ALA A 34 -6.35 -28.98 55.30
C ALA A 34 -6.27 -29.88 54.07
N HIS A 35 -6.09 -29.31 52.88
CA HIS A 35 -5.39 -29.92 51.77
C HIS A 35 -4.68 -28.83 50.95
N ASP A 36 -3.37 -28.92 50.93
CA ASP A 36 -2.47 -28.18 50.06
C ASP A 36 -2.78 -28.43 48.60
N HIS A 37 -3.10 -27.36 47.85
CA HIS A 37 -2.86 -27.28 46.41
C HIS A 37 -2.23 -25.95 46.10
N PRO A 38 -1.20 -25.92 45.24
CA PRO A 38 -0.51 -24.69 44.88
C PRO A 38 -1.44 -23.74 44.13
N LEU A 39 -1.45 -22.51 44.61
CA LEU A 39 -2.10 -21.39 43.94
C LEU A 39 -1.46 -21.20 42.55
N HIS A 40 -2.15 -21.66 41.53
CA HIS A 40 -1.99 -21.04 40.21
C HIS A 40 -2.59 -19.66 40.32
N LEU A 41 -1.73 -18.67 40.36
CA LEU A 41 -2.10 -17.30 40.05
C LEU A 41 -2.42 -17.29 38.52
N ASP A 42 -3.66 -17.46 38.18
CA ASP A 42 -4.17 -17.08 36.88
C ASP A 42 -4.12 -15.54 36.83
N ASP A 43 -3.07 -15.02 36.22
CA ASP A 43 -3.00 -13.65 35.72
C ASP A 43 -3.96 -13.51 34.52
N ASP A 44 -5.25 -13.71 34.76
CA ASP A 44 -6.28 -13.24 33.84
C ASP A 44 -6.51 -11.73 34.10
N ALA A 45 -5.49 -10.94 33.73
CA ALA A 45 -5.66 -9.53 33.53
C ALA A 45 -6.72 -9.33 32.42
N HIS A 46 -7.74 -8.57 32.72
CA HIS A 46 -8.88 -8.20 31.89
C HIS A 46 -8.46 -7.78 30.48
N HIS A 47 -8.20 -8.73 29.60
CA HIS A 47 -8.21 -8.49 28.17
C HIS A 47 -9.68 -8.43 27.73
N GLY A 48 -10.16 -7.21 27.46
CA GLY A 48 -11.47 -7.00 26.87
C GLY A 48 -11.63 -7.87 25.60
N ALA A 49 -12.87 -8.16 25.22
CA ALA A 49 -13.14 -8.94 24.02
C ALA A 49 -12.36 -8.36 22.84
N LYS A 50 -11.66 -9.23 22.09
CA LYS A 50 -10.87 -8.82 20.91
C LYS A 50 -11.77 -8.08 19.93
N PRO A 51 -11.38 -6.88 19.47
CA PRO A 51 -12.18 -6.12 18.52
C PRO A 51 -12.30 -6.85 17.19
N ASP A 52 -13.47 -6.79 16.58
CA ASP A 52 -13.72 -7.35 15.24
C ASP A 52 -13.64 -6.25 14.19
N ARG A 53 -12.73 -6.40 13.22
CA ARG A 53 -12.54 -5.46 12.12
C ARG A 53 -13.81 -5.20 11.29
N CYS A 54 -14.78 -6.10 11.34
CA CYS A 54 -16.03 -6.02 10.58
C CYS A 54 -17.17 -5.36 11.33
N GLU A 55 -17.00 -4.96 12.58
CA GLU A 55 -17.98 -4.23 13.38
C GLU A 55 -18.01 -2.71 13.16
N GLY A 56 -17.26 -2.19 12.19
CA GLY A 56 -17.25 -0.76 11.89
C GLY A 56 -16.33 0.04 12.81
N ILE A 57 -15.08 -0.41 12.92
CA ILE A 57 -14.06 0.19 13.78
C ILE A 57 -13.52 1.49 13.18
N GLU A 58 -13.31 2.48 14.03
CA GLU A 58 -12.45 3.62 13.77
C GLU A 58 -11.03 3.27 14.19
N PHE A 59 -10.09 3.28 13.23
CA PHE A 59 -8.68 2.97 13.48
C PHE A 59 -7.95 4.17 14.07
N ASP A 60 -7.09 3.92 15.06
CA ASP A 60 -6.28 4.94 15.71
C ASP A 60 -5.06 5.31 14.86
N ALA A 61 -4.45 4.34 14.20
CA ALA A 61 -3.34 4.56 13.27
C ALA A 61 -3.27 3.46 12.22
N ILE A 62 -2.67 3.77 11.06
CA ILE A 62 -2.44 2.81 9.98
C ILE A 62 -1.05 3.08 9.41
N THR A 63 -0.23 2.05 9.29
CA THR A 63 1.08 2.17 8.65
C THR A 63 1.54 0.84 8.05
N PRO A 64 2.23 0.84 6.90
CA PRO A 64 2.99 -0.32 6.47
C PRO A 64 4.33 -0.40 7.20
N ASP A 65 4.94 -1.59 7.25
CA ASP A 65 6.34 -1.76 7.62
C ASP A 65 7.28 -1.64 6.39
N GLU A 66 8.58 -1.82 6.60
CA GLU A 66 9.61 -1.77 5.56
C GLU A 66 9.43 -2.84 4.46
N LYS A 67 8.67 -3.90 4.75
CA LYS A 67 8.37 -4.99 3.80
C LYS A 67 7.02 -4.83 3.10
N GLY A 68 6.27 -3.77 3.43
CA GLY A 68 4.94 -3.51 2.87
C GLY A 68 3.81 -4.25 3.58
N ASN A 69 4.05 -4.87 4.74
CA ASN A 69 2.98 -5.39 5.58
C ASN A 69 2.26 -4.22 6.24
N VAL A 70 0.97 -4.08 6.02
CA VAL A 70 0.19 -3.01 6.64
C VAL A 70 -0.33 -3.42 8.01
N PHE A 71 -0.32 -2.49 8.95
CA PHE A 71 -0.84 -2.63 10.30
C PHE A 71 -1.93 -1.60 10.55
N PHE A 72 -3.06 -2.06 11.05
CA PHE A 72 -4.19 -1.23 11.47
C PHE A 72 -4.29 -1.31 12.99
N PHE A 73 -4.20 -0.19 13.69
CA PHE A 73 -4.17 -0.13 15.14
C PHE A 73 -5.53 0.29 15.71
N LYS A 74 -5.93 -0.37 16.80
CA LYS A 74 -7.08 0.01 17.63
C LYS A 74 -6.84 -0.36 19.09
N GLY A 75 -6.75 0.65 19.97
CA GLY A 75 -6.39 0.42 21.36
C GLY A 75 -5.06 -0.30 21.49
N ASP A 76 -5.02 -1.36 22.26
CA ASP A 76 -3.85 -2.24 22.45
C ASP A 76 -3.78 -3.38 21.41
N HIS A 77 -4.66 -3.37 20.41
CA HIS A 77 -4.73 -4.37 19.35
C HIS A 77 -4.33 -3.82 17.99
N LEU A 78 -3.94 -4.74 17.10
CA LEU A 78 -3.70 -4.46 15.69
C LEU A 78 -4.17 -5.62 14.81
N TRP A 79 -4.37 -5.31 13.54
CA TRP A 79 -4.51 -6.28 12.45
C TRP A 79 -3.32 -6.18 11.52
N LYS A 80 -2.67 -7.31 11.24
CA LYS A 80 -1.66 -7.42 10.21
C LYS A 80 -2.33 -7.75 8.88
N GLY A 81 -2.30 -6.80 7.95
CA GLY A 81 -2.99 -6.93 6.66
C GLY A 81 -4.49 -6.65 6.75
N TYR A 82 -5.21 -7.10 5.75
CA TYR A 82 -6.61 -6.74 5.51
C TYR A 82 -7.62 -7.78 6.01
N SER A 83 -7.15 -8.82 6.67
CA SER A 83 -7.98 -9.94 7.15
C SER A 83 -7.34 -10.58 8.37
N GLY A 84 -8.08 -11.49 9.00
CA GLY A 84 -7.59 -12.18 10.19
C GLY A 84 -8.11 -11.59 11.50
N PRO A 85 -7.80 -12.20 12.64
CA PRO A 85 -8.18 -11.73 13.95
C PRO A 85 -7.29 -10.57 14.42
N ALA A 86 -7.78 -9.80 15.38
CA ALA A 86 -6.96 -8.84 16.11
C ALA A 86 -5.89 -9.57 16.95
N GLU A 87 -4.72 -8.99 17.01
CA GLU A 87 -3.60 -9.44 17.85
C GLU A 87 -3.15 -8.28 18.75
N LEU A 88 -2.49 -8.57 19.87
CA LEU A 88 -1.93 -7.52 20.72
C LEU A 88 -0.79 -6.82 19.99
N SER A 89 -0.75 -5.50 20.05
CA SER A 89 0.27 -4.68 19.38
C SER A 89 1.68 -4.95 19.90
N ASN A 90 1.83 -5.30 21.19
CA ASN A 90 3.10 -5.66 21.80
C ASN A 90 3.72 -6.97 21.25
N ALA A 91 2.95 -7.81 20.58
CA ALA A 91 3.47 -8.99 19.88
C ALA A 91 4.38 -8.62 18.70
N PHE A 92 4.20 -7.41 18.13
CA PHE A 92 4.97 -6.90 16.98
C PHE A 92 5.86 -5.71 17.34
N PHE A 93 5.41 -4.85 18.25
CA PHE A 93 6.06 -3.61 18.66
C PHE A 93 6.09 -3.53 20.19
N LYS A 94 6.97 -4.32 20.77
CA LYS A 94 7.00 -4.61 22.21
C LYS A 94 7.08 -3.35 23.07
N GLU A 95 7.91 -2.40 22.68
CA GLU A 95 8.22 -1.22 23.48
C GLU A 95 7.08 -0.18 23.49
N LEU A 96 6.08 -0.29 22.59
CA LEU A 96 4.91 0.60 22.63
C LEU A 96 4.10 0.44 23.91
N ASP A 97 4.11 -0.76 24.50
CA ASP A 97 3.36 -1.10 25.71
C ASP A 97 4.12 -0.73 27.00
N GLU A 98 5.46 -0.70 26.96
CA GLU A 98 6.30 -0.47 28.13
C GLU A 98 6.22 0.97 28.67
N HIS A 99 5.76 1.91 27.84
CA HIS A 99 5.69 3.33 28.18
C HIS A 99 4.34 3.76 28.80
N GLN A 100 3.47 2.82 29.18
CA GLN A 100 2.23 3.00 29.95
C GLN A 100 1.27 4.09 29.39
N HIS A 101 1.36 4.41 28.10
CA HIS A 101 0.55 5.41 27.47
C HIS A 101 -0.72 4.80 26.88
N LEU A 102 -1.64 4.37 27.76
CA LEU A 102 -3.06 4.19 27.49
C LEU A 102 -3.45 3.28 26.31
N GLY A 103 -2.55 2.40 25.86
CA GLY A 103 -2.89 1.33 24.94
C GLY A 103 -3.38 1.78 23.56
N HIS A 104 -3.00 2.98 23.07
CA HIS A 104 -3.30 3.40 21.71
C HIS A 104 -2.17 4.22 21.08
N VAL A 105 -2.05 4.08 19.77
CA VAL A 105 -1.15 4.88 18.93
C VAL A 105 -1.95 6.03 18.35
N ASP A 106 -1.53 7.27 18.55
CA ASP A 106 -2.25 8.46 18.03
C ASP A 106 -2.11 8.61 16.52
N ALA A 107 -0.91 8.32 16.00
CA ALA A 107 -0.62 8.41 14.56
C ALA A 107 0.58 7.52 14.21
N ALA A 108 0.68 7.12 12.97
CA ALA A 108 1.84 6.39 12.45
C ALA A 108 2.03 6.62 10.96
N PHE A 109 3.27 6.53 10.50
CA PHE A 109 3.60 6.49 9.08
C PHE A 109 4.95 5.80 8.85
N ARG A 110 5.19 5.34 7.63
CA ARG A 110 6.49 4.83 7.19
C ARG A 110 7.23 5.91 6.43
N MET A 111 8.42 6.30 6.92
CA MET A 111 9.24 7.34 6.31
C MET A 111 9.57 7.02 4.85
N HIS A 112 9.33 7.96 3.96
CA HIS A 112 9.83 7.92 2.60
C HIS A 112 10.77 9.09 2.37
N TYR A 113 12.06 8.83 2.49
CA TYR A 113 13.11 9.81 2.22
C TYR A 113 14.38 9.10 1.78
N THR A 114 14.52 8.91 0.47
CA THR A 114 15.63 8.13 -0.11
C THR A 114 16.99 8.80 -0.01
N ASP A 115 17.03 10.12 0.21
CA ASP A 115 18.26 10.88 0.41
C ASP A 115 18.90 10.62 1.77
N ASP A 116 18.11 10.11 2.74
CA ASP A 116 18.60 9.65 4.04
C ASP A 116 18.29 8.15 4.23
N PRO A 117 19.20 7.26 3.83
CA PRO A 117 19.00 5.83 3.95
C PRO A 117 18.92 5.34 5.41
N THR A 118 19.33 6.15 6.40
CA THR A 118 19.27 5.75 7.81
C THR A 118 17.86 5.78 8.39
N HIS A 119 16.96 6.58 7.82
CA HIS A 119 15.57 6.69 8.27
C HIS A 119 14.56 6.26 7.20
N HIS A 120 15.00 6.06 5.97
CA HIS A 120 14.12 5.56 4.90
C HIS A 120 13.55 4.19 5.29
N ASP A 121 12.24 4.02 5.09
CA ASP A 121 11.45 2.84 5.46
C ASP A 121 11.26 2.59 6.96
N HIS A 122 11.77 3.44 7.85
CA HIS A 122 11.47 3.35 9.26
C HIS A 122 10.02 3.73 9.56
N ILE A 123 9.40 3.04 10.51
CA ILE A 123 8.07 3.37 10.99
C ILE A 123 8.19 4.35 12.14
N PHE A 124 7.45 5.45 12.08
CA PHE A 124 7.31 6.40 13.16
C PHE A 124 5.93 6.25 13.79
N PHE A 125 5.91 6.01 15.11
CA PHE A 125 4.70 6.00 15.93
C PHE A 125 4.67 7.23 16.84
N PHE A 126 3.49 7.81 16.98
CA PHE A 126 3.25 8.98 17.82
C PHE A 126 2.29 8.59 18.95
N LEU A 127 2.72 8.83 20.17
CA LEU A 127 1.96 8.60 21.40
C LEU A 127 2.10 9.85 22.26
N ASP A 128 1.00 10.59 22.46
CA ASP A 128 0.95 11.86 23.19
C ASP A 128 1.94 12.90 22.64
N ASP A 129 3.03 13.19 23.35
CA ASP A 129 4.09 14.13 22.98
C ASP A 129 5.39 13.43 22.56
N HIS A 130 5.37 12.10 22.39
CA HIS A 130 6.53 11.29 22.04
C HIS A 130 6.40 10.67 20.65
N VAL A 131 7.56 10.44 20.05
CA VAL A 131 7.74 9.70 18.81
C VAL A 131 8.69 8.53 19.01
N PHE A 132 8.32 7.41 18.41
CA PHE A 132 9.07 6.16 18.39
C PHE A 132 9.49 5.87 16.96
N SER A 133 10.71 5.43 16.73
CA SER A 133 11.19 4.99 15.43
C SER A 133 11.53 3.50 15.48
N TYR A 134 10.95 2.74 14.54
CA TYR A 134 11.13 1.29 14.43
C TYR A 134 11.67 0.91 13.06
N TYR A 135 12.54 -0.07 13.05
CA TYR A 135 12.96 -0.75 11.84
C TYR A 135 13.06 -2.25 12.12
N ASN A 136 12.52 -3.07 11.21
CA ASN A 136 12.45 -4.52 11.36
C ASN A 136 11.85 -4.94 12.73
N HIS A 137 10.76 -4.26 13.14
CA HIS A 137 10.05 -4.46 14.42
C HIS A 137 10.90 -4.22 15.68
N THR A 138 12.02 -3.54 15.54
CA THR A 138 12.92 -3.20 16.65
C THR A 138 12.96 -1.68 16.85
N LEU A 139 12.79 -1.24 18.09
CA LEU A 139 12.93 0.17 18.47
C LEU A 139 14.37 0.62 18.26
N GLU A 140 14.55 1.75 17.56
CA GLU A 140 15.87 2.34 17.35
C GLU A 140 16.45 2.89 18.65
N GLU A 141 17.77 2.78 18.78
CA GLU A 141 18.51 3.33 19.90
C GLU A 141 18.29 4.84 20.04
N GLY A 142 18.04 5.28 21.26
CA GLY A 142 17.77 6.68 21.59
C GLY A 142 16.31 7.11 21.42
N PHE A 143 15.41 6.26 20.98
CA PHE A 143 13.96 6.48 21.02
C PHE A 143 13.33 5.81 22.25
N PRO A 144 12.17 6.30 22.74
CA PRO A 144 11.38 7.42 22.24
C PRO A 144 12.02 8.79 22.51
N LYS A 145 11.64 9.78 21.67
CA LYS A 145 12.02 11.19 21.79
C LYS A 145 10.77 12.07 21.82
N LYS A 146 10.93 13.32 22.25
CA LYS A 146 9.84 14.32 22.11
C LYS A 146 9.59 14.62 20.63
N ILE A 147 8.34 14.84 20.26
CA ILE A 147 7.96 15.20 18.88
C ILE A 147 8.74 16.41 18.41
N GLN A 148 8.89 17.45 19.26
CA GLN A 148 9.62 18.68 18.93
C GLN A 148 11.12 18.49 18.63
N GLU A 149 11.73 17.42 19.13
CA GLU A 149 13.13 17.11 18.86
C GLU A 149 13.32 16.50 17.45
N VAL A 150 12.37 15.66 17.02
CA VAL A 150 12.44 14.95 15.75
C VAL A 150 11.72 15.71 14.63
N PHE A 151 10.54 16.25 14.94
CA PHE A 151 9.68 16.99 14.02
C PHE A 151 9.37 18.39 14.59
N PRO A 152 10.33 19.34 14.56
CA PRO A 152 10.12 20.68 15.09
C PRO A 152 8.92 21.38 14.46
N GLY A 153 8.06 21.97 15.29
CA GLY A 153 6.87 22.70 14.85
C GLY A 153 5.62 21.83 14.62
N ILE A 154 5.70 20.52 14.84
CA ILE A 154 4.55 19.63 14.80
C ILE A 154 3.93 19.53 16.20
N PRO A 155 2.60 19.68 16.33
CA PRO A 155 1.94 19.64 17.65
C PRO A 155 1.95 18.24 18.27
N ASP A 156 1.77 18.20 19.59
CA ASP A 156 1.55 16.98 20.34
C ASP A 156 0.10 16.49 20.15
N HIS A 157 -0.19 15.25 20.55
CA HIS A 157 -1.52 14.63 20.47
C HIS A 157 -2.10 14.70 19.06
N LEU A 158 -1.39 14.10 18.12
CA LEU A 158 -1.80 14.03 16.71
C LEU A 158 -3.00 13.10 16.52
N ASP A 159 -3.80 13.38 15.50
CA ASP A 159 -4.91 12.50 15.11
C ASP A 159 -4.50 11.52 14.00
N ALA A 160 -3.60 11.93 13.10
CA ALA A 160 -3.11 11.10 12.02
C ALA A 160 -1.78 11.64 11.45
N ALA A 161 -1.08 10.78 10.73
CA ALA A 161 0.10 11.14 9.96
C ALA A 161 0.22 10.26 8.71
N VAL A 162 0.79 10.80 7.64
CA VAL A 162 1.03 10.05 6.41
C VAL A 162 2.21 10.66 5.64
N GLU A 163 3.07 9.82 5.10
CA GLU A 163 4.14 10.25 4.22
C GLU A 163 3.61 10.75 2.87
N CYS A 164 4.27 11.75 2.30
CA CYS A 164 4.02 12.22 0.95
C CYS A 164 5.33 12.43 0.18
N PRO A 165 5.75 11.44 -0.61
CA PRO A 165 6.98 11.51 -1.39
C PRO A 165 6.95 12.60 -2.45
N LYS A 166 8.15 13.07 -2.83
CA LYS A 166 8.31 13.91 -4.01
C LYS A 166 7.77 13.21 -5.25
N GLY A 167 6.96 13.92 -6.02
CA GLY A 167 6.22 13.37 -7.16
C GLY A 167 4.71 13.23 -6.87
N GLU A 168 4.35 12.91 -5.65
CA GLU A 168 2.97 12.98 -5.13
C GLU A 168 2.76 14.33 -4.41
N CYS A 169 3.76 14.77 -3.64
CA CYS A 169 3.90 16.11 -3.13
C CYS A 169 5.02 16.88 -3.88
N ILE A 170 5.16 18.17 -3.59
CA ILE A 170 6.18 19.04 -4.22
C ILE A 170 7.59 18.61 -3.79
N VAL A 171 7.73 18.23 -2.51
CA VAL A 171 8.96 17.74 -1.90
C VAL A 171 8.65 16.49 -1.06
N ASP A 172 9.70 15.74 -0.70
CA ASP A 172 9.55 14.66 0.27
C ASP A 172 9.09 15.24 1.61
N SER A 173 7.91 14.84 2.05
CA SER A 173 7.21 15.45 3.16
C SER A 173 6.38 14.45 3.96
N VAL A 174 5.96 14.89 5.14
CA VAL A 174 4.97 14.19 5.97
C VAL A 174 3.80 15.15 6.21
N ILE A 175 2.59 14.61 6.12
CA ILE A 175 1.37 15.34 6.41
C ILE A 175 0.87 14.87 7.77
N PHE A 176 0.78 15.81 8.72
CA PHE A 176 0.24 15.58 10.06
C PHE A 176 -1.14 16.21 10.19
N PHE A 177 -2.03 15.54 10.91
CA PHE A 177 -3.39 15.99 11.12
C PHE A 177 -3.68 16.18 12.60
N LYS A 178 -4.34 17.30 12.93
CA LYS A 178 -4.88 17.57 14.26
C LYS A 178 -6.16 18.39 14.14
N GLY A 179 -7.32 17.76 14.43
CA GLY A 179 -8.62 18.35 14.17
C GLY A 179 -8.80 18.69 12.68
N ASN A 180 -9.15 19.94 12.39
CA ASN A 180 -9.27 20.47 11.03
C ASN A 180 -7.95 21.02 10.47
N LYS A 181 -6.88 21.03 11.27
CA LYS A 181 -5.57 21.55 10.87
C LYS A 181 -4.71 20.46 10.26
N VAL A 182 -3.98 20.84 9.23
CA VAL A 182 -3.07 19.99 8.47
C VAL A 182 -1.70 20.66 8.43
N TYR A 183 -0.67 19.92 8.81
CA TYR A 183 0.72 20.38 8.86
C TYR A 183 1.53 19.64 7.82
N HIS A 184 2.00 20.34 6.79
CA HIS A 184 2.95 19.80 5.82
C HIS A 184 4.36 20.03 6.32
N TYR A 185 5.06 18.97 6.63
CA TYR A 185 6.43 18.96 7.11
C TYR A 185 7.38 18.59 5.98
N ASP A 186 8.23 19.51 5.56
CA ASP A 186 9.32 19.26 4.61
C ASP A 186 10.46 18.54 5.35
N ILE A 187 10.79 17.33 4.94
CA ILE A 187 11.76 16.48 5.63
C ILE A 187 13.17 17.08 5.54
N ALA A 188 13.56 17.61 4.39
CA ALA A 188 14.90 18.14 4.15
C ALA A 188 15.17 19.45 4.91
N THR A 189 14.20 20.37 4.88
CA THR A 189 14.34 21.72 5.45
C THR A 189 13.79 21.86 6.85
N LYS A 190 13.00 20.87 7.32
CA LYS A 190 12.22 20.88 8.56
C LYS A 190 11.20 22.04 8.64
N ALA A 191 10.87 22.63 7.51
CA ALA A 191 9.85 23.67 7.42
C ALA A 191 8.45 23.09 7.55
N VAL A 192 7.57 23.80 8.29
CA VAL A 192 6.18 23.42 8.48
C VAL A 192 5.27 24.44 7.81
N LYS A 193 4.28 23.97 7.05
CA LYS A 193 3.19 24.78 6.51
C LYS A 193 1.87 24.30 7.09
N GLU A 194 1.23 25.12 7.89
CA GLU A 194 -0.10 24.88 8.43
C GLU A 194 -1.17 25.27 7.40
N LYS A 195 -2.20 24.41 7.27
CA LYS A 195 -3.37 24.60 6.40
C LYS A 195 -4.62 24.15 7.11
N GLU A 196 -5.77 24.60 6.65
CA GLU A 196 -7.08 24.09 7.02
C GLU A 196 -7.76 23.51 5.79
N TRP A 197 -8.23 22.26 5.91
CA TRP A 197 -9.00 21.56 4.87
C TRP A 197 -10.43 21.33 5.34
N SER A 198 -11.20 22.42 5.44
CA SER A 198 -12.58 22.42 5.97
C SER A 198 -13.57 21.55 5.17
N HIS A 199 -13.22 21.20 3.94
CA HIS A 199 -14.03 20.33 3.08
C HIS A 199 -13.76 18.83 3.27
N MET A 200 -12.73 18.50 4.05
CA MET A 200 -12.43 17.12 4.44
C MET A 200 -12.93 16.80 5.85
N PRO A 201 -13.30 15.55 6.13
CA PRO A 201 -13.53 15.13 7.49
C PRO A 201 -12.23 15.20 8.29
N ASN A 202 -12.34 15.31 9.63
CA ASN A 202 -11.19 15.15 10.51
C ASN A 202 -10.68 13.71 10.41
N CYS A 203 -9.41 13.55 10.05
CA CYS A 203 -8.80 12.23 9.90
C CYS A 203 -8.42 11.71 11.27
N THR A 204 -8.88 10.51 11.62
CA THR A 204 -8.47 9.79 12.83
C THR A 204 -7.32 8.83 12.57
N SER A 205 -7.10 8.47 11.33
CA SER A 205 -5.90 7.83 10.82
C SER A 205 -5.74 8.14 9.34
N ALA A 206 -4.53 8.00 8.81
CA ALA A 206 -4.25 8.24 7.40
C ALA A 206 -3.34 7.13 6.86
N TYR A 207 -3.48 6.85 5.58
CA TYR A 207 -2.76 5.77 4.94
C TYR A 207 -2.41 6.10 3.50
N ARG A 208 -1.14 5.90 3.13
CA ARG A 208 -0.68 5.96 1.76
C ARG A 208 -0.56 4.55 1.20
N TRP A 209 -1.28 4.28 0.13
CA TRP A 209 -1.29 2.99 -0.53
C TRP A 209 -1.31 3.16 -2.05
N LEU A 210 -0.34 2.56 -2.74
CA LEU A 210 -0.20 2.61 -4.18
C LEU A 210 -0.27 4.06 -4.74
N GLU A 211 0.55 4.95 -4.19
CA GLU A 211 0.63 6.37 -4.58
C GLU A 211 -0.66 7.17 -4.34
N ARG A 212 -1.56 6.67 -3.49
CA ARG A 212 -2.84 7.29 -3.16
C ARG A 212 -2.93 7.53 -1.66
N HIS A 213 -3.52 8.66 -1.29
CA HIS A 213 -3.66 9.08 0.10
C HIS A 213 -5.10 8.94 0.56
N TYR A 214 -5.29 8.30 1.71
CA TYR A 214 -6.58 8.01 2.30
C TYR A 214 -6.65 8.58 3.71
N CYS A 215 -7.76 9.28 4.00
CA CYS A 215 -8.14 9.78 5.31
C CYS A 215 -9.23 8.86 5.87
N PHE A 216 -8.98 8.24 7.00
CA PHE A 216 -9.95 7.39 7.70
C PHE A 216 -10.65 8.20 8.79
N HIS A 217 -11.95 8.01 8.94
CA HIS A 217 -12.81 8.70 9.89
C HIS A 217 -14.04 7.82 10.20
N GLY A 218 -14.24 7.48 11.46
CA GLY A 218 -15.17 6.42 11.82
C GLY A 218 -14.79 5.11 11.11
N HIS A 219 -15.76 4.38 10.61
CA HIS A 219 -15.54 3.18 9.79
C HIS A 219 -15.40 3.48 8.29
N ASN A 220 -15.33 4.75 7.92
CA ASN A 220 -15.25 5.21 6.54
C ASN A 220 -13.86 5.72 6.20
N PHE A 221 -13.60 5.88 4.90
CA PHE A 221 -12.42 6.55 4.40
C PHE A 221 -12.73 7.44 3.19
N THR A 222 -11.89 8.45 3.01
CA THR A 222 -11.96 9.39 1.89
C THR A 222 -10.59 9.49 1.22
N ARG A 223 -10.54 9.31 -0.09
CA ARG A 223 -9.33 9.56 -0.87
C ARG A 223 -9.16 11.05 -1.13
N PHE A 224 -7.97 11.57 -0.89
CA PHE A 224 -7.68 12.99 -1.06
C PHE A 224 -6.40 13.25 -1.85
N HIS A 225 -6.31 14.43 -2.43
CA HIS A 225 -5.10 14.91 -3.07
C HIS A 225 -4.17 15.51 -2.00
N PRO A 226 -2.91 15.01 -1.83
CA PRO A 226 -2.10 15.34 -0.67
C PRO A 226 -1.62 16.81 -0.62
N VAL A 227 -1.60 17.50 -1.76
CA VAL A 227 -1.18 18.92 -1.81
C VAL A 227 -2.35 19.87 -1.53
N THR A 228 -3.53 19.57 -2.08
CA THR A 228 -4.69 20.48 -2.04
C THR A 228 -5.75 20.07 -1.03
N GLY A 229 -5.74 18.81 -0.57
CA GLY A 229 -6.78 18.23 0.27
C GLY A 229 -8.10 17.97 -0.46
N SER A 230 -8.17 18.19 -1.76
CA SER A 230 -9.40 17.93 -2.52
C SER A 230 -9.75 16.45 -2.55
N VAL A 231 -11.03 16.14 -2.40
CA VAL A 231 -11.55 14.77 -2.47
C VAL A 231 -11.46 14.26 -3.91
N VAL A 232 -10.90 13.06 -4.10
CA VAL A 232 -10.64 12.46 -5.41
C VAL A 232 -11.56 11.26 -5.63
N GLY A 233 -12.71 11.49 -6.24
CA GLY A 233 -13.73 10.49 -6.53
C GLY A 233 -14.97 10.63 -5.65
N MET A 234 -15.84 9.60 -5.65
CA MET A 234 -17.05 9.59 -4.83
C MET A 234 -16.75 8.97 -3.45
N TYR A 235 -16.76 9.78 -2.42
CA TYR A 235 -16.48 9.43 -1.03
C TYR A 235 -17.46 10.09 -0.07
N PRO A 236 -17.63 9.61 1.19
CA PRO A 236 -16.88 8.54 1.81
C PRO A 236 -17.25 7.14 1.33
N LYS A 237 -16.37 6.16 1.56
CA LYS A 237 -16.61 4.74 1.36
C LYS A 237 -16.35 3.97 2.65
N ASP A 238 -17.02 2.84 2.83
CA ASP A 238 -16.88 2.01 4.01
C ASP A 238 -15.59 1.17 3.93
N ALA A 239 -14.74 1.25 4.95
CA ALA A 239 -13.49 0.51 5.02
C ALA A 239 -13.69 -1.02 5.03
N ARG A 240 -14.82 -1.49 5.55
CA ARG A 240 -15.18 -2.91 5.56
C ARG A 240 -15.37 -3.50 4.16
N ASP A 241 -15.80 -2.66 3.21
CA ASP A 241 -16.06 -3.08 1.82
C ASP A 241 -14.80 -3.08 0.97
N PHE A 242 -13.76 -2.31 1.35
CA PHE A 242 -12.56 -2.09 0.53
C PHE A 242 -11.27 -2.60 1.16
N PHE A 243 -11.05 -2.38 2.45
CA PHE A 243 -9.81 -2.71 3.12
C PHE A 243 -9.91 -3.97 3.99
N MET A 244 -11.01 -4.16 4.70
CA MET A 244 -11.08 -5.16 5.79
C MET A 244 -11.51 -6.55 5.35
N LYS A 245 -11.74 -6.80 4.08
CA LYS A 245 -12.16 -8.11 3.53
C LYS A 245 -13.24 -8.80 4.40
N CYS A 246 -14.29 -8.07 4.74
CA CYS A 246 -15.37 -8.58 5.56
C CYS A 246 -16.26 -9.53 4.78
N PRO A 247 -16.66 -10.69 5.35
CA PRO A 247 -17.50 -11.65 4.68
C PRO A 247 -18.84 -11.06 4.24
N GLY A 248 -19.25 -11.33 3.00
CA GLY A 248 -20.51 -10.85 2.44
C GLY A 248 -20.55 -9.36 2.10
N ARG A 249 -19.43 -8.66 2.21
CA ARG A 249 -19.30 -7.23 1.91
C ARG A 249 -18.21 -6.97 0.86
N GLY A 250 -18.51 -6.05 -0.06
CA GLY A 250 -17.54 -5.53 -1.02
C GLY A 250 -16.97 -6.53 -2.02
N HIS A 251 -16.22 -6.01 -2.97
CA HIS A 251 -15.42 -6.82 -3.89
C HIS A 251 -13.99 -6.88 -3.33
N GLY A 252 -13.59 -8.04 -2.81
CA GLY A 252 -12.24 -8.28 -2.32
C GLY A 252 -11.22 -7.98 -3.41
N HIS A 253 -10.50 -6.88 -3.29
CA HIS A 253 -9.35 -6.60 -4.13
C HIS A 253 -8.15 -7.40 -3.61
N GLY A 254 -7.65 -8.29 -4.43
CA GLY A 254 -6.45 -9.06 -4.20
C GLY A 254 -6.71 -10.50 -3.75
N GLY A 255 -6.24 -11.44 -4.56
CA GLY A 255 -6.09 -12.83 -4.19
C GLY A 255 -5.27 -12.96 -2.91
N SER A 256 -5.51 -14.01 -2.14
CA SER A 256 -4.69 -14.33 -0.97
C SER A 256 -3.24 -14.54 -1.41
N ASP A 257 -2.28 -14.40 -0.50
CA ASP A 257 -0.87 -14.71 -0.76
C ASP A 257 -0.69 -16.12 -1.35
N SER A 258 -1.57 -17.04 -0.98
CA SER A 258 -1.60 -18.38 -1.54
C SER A 258 -1.93 -18.42 -3.03
N GLU A 259 -2.79 -17.54 -3.55
CA GLU A 259 -3.12 -17.49 -4.98
C GLU A 259 -2.02 -16.82 -5.80
N ARG A 260 -1.43 -15.73 -5.28
CA ARG A 260 -0.30 -15.03 -5.94
C ARG A 260 0.91 -15.94 -6.12
N CYS A 261 1.14 -16.83 -5.18
CA CYS A 261 2.34 -17.67 -5.11
C CYS A 261 2.14 -19.09 -5.64
N LYS A 262 0.92 -19.43 -6.07
CA LYS A 262 0.59 -20.73 -6.62
C LYS A 262 0.62 -20.68 -8.15
N ASP A 263 1.32 -21.65 -8.76
CA ASP A 263 1.40 -21.78 -10.22
C ASP A 263 1.79 -20.50 -10.96
N VAL A 264 2.81 -19.79 -10.43
CA VAL A 264 3.23 -18.51 -10.96
C VAL A 264 3.71 -18.61 -12.40
N LYS A 265 3.00 -17.92 -13.27
CA LYS A 265 3.34 -17.72 -14.68
C LYS A 265 2.91 -16.33 -15.09
N LEU A 266 3.78 -15.59 -15.75
CA LEU A 266 3.44 -14.31 -16.36
C LEU A 266 3.06 -14.51 -17.82
N ASP A 267 1.93 -13.94 -18.23
CA ASP A 267 1.49 -13.95 -19.62
C ASP A 267 2.08 -12.77 -20.40
N ALA A 268 2.25 -11.62 -19.75
CA ALA A 268 2.87 -10.44 -20.35
C ALA A 268 3.43 -9.50 -19.27
N ILE A 269 4.41 -8.68 -19.62
CA ILE A 269 5.00 -7.71 -18.72
C ILE A 269 5.59 -6.52 -19.49
N THR A 270 5.41 -5.31 -18.98
CA THR A 270 6.05 -4.10 -19.52
C THR A 270 6.20 -3.03 -18.45
N SER A 271 7.14 -2.10 -18.68
CA SER A 271 7.19 -0.83 -17.93
C SER A 271 6.73 0.31 -18.83
N ASP A 272 5.97 1.24 -18.29
CA ASP A 272 5.62 2.48 -18.99
C ASP A 272 6.77 3.51 -18.93
N ASP A 273 6.58 4.65 -19.61
CA ASP A 273 7.58 5.72 -19.67
C ASP A 273 7.87 6.40 -18.32
N LYS A 274 7.04 6.13 -17.32
CA LYS A 274 7.20 6.61 -15.94
C LYS A 274 7.87 5.59 -15.03
N GLY A 275 8.28 4.45 -15.58
CA GLY A 275 8.91 3.35 -14.84
C GLY A 275 7.90 2.47 -14.08
N LYS A 276 6.59 2.64 -14.30
CA LYS A 276 5.56 1.79 -13.71
C LYS A 276 5.56 0.43 -14.41
N THR A 277 5.80 -0.64 -13.65
CA THR A 277 5.90 -1.99 -14.19
C THR A 277 4.62 -2.78 -13.95
N TYR A 278 4.05 -3.31 -15.02
CA TYR A 278 2.80 -4.07 -15.04
C TYR A 278 3.08 -5.50 -15.49
N ALA A 279 2.75 -6.47 -14.63
CA ALA A 279 2.82 -7.90 -14.93
C ALA A 279 1.40 -8.46 -15.02
N PHE A 280 1.09 -9.16 -16.10
CA PHE A 280 -0.22 -9.70 -16.43
C PHE A 280 -0.24 -11.21 -16.26
N SER A 281 -1.31 -11.74 -15.66
CA SER A 281 -1.56 -13.17 -15.51
C SER A 281 -3.06 -13.45 -15.50
N GLY A 282 -3.59 -14.12 -16.51
CA GLY A 282 -5.00 -14.43 -16.66
C GLY A 282 -5.89 -13.19 -16.64
N LYS A 283 -6.71 -13.05 -15.60
CA LYS A 283 -7.63 -11.91 -15.40
C LYS A 283 -7.08 -10.78 -14.56
N VAL A 284 -5.85 -10.91 -14.05
CA VAL A 284 -5.27 -9.96 -13.11
C VAL A 284 -3.98 -9.36 -13.63
N TYR A 285 -3.67 -8.17 -13.16
CA TYR A 285 -2.35 -7.57 -13.29
C TYR A 285 -1.82 -7.16 -11.92
N MET A 286 -0.51 -7.07 -11.82
CA MET A 286 0.19 -6.58 -10.62
C MET A 286 1.13 -5.44 -10.99
N ARG A 287 1.30 -4.47 -10.08
CA ARG A 287 2.33 -3.44 -10.13
C ARG A 287 3.55 -3.94 -9.39
N LEU A 288 4.68 -4.11 -10.09
CA LEU A 288 5.92 -4.62 -9.50
C LEU A 288 6.82 -3.51 -8.95
N ASP A 289 6.69 -2.30 -9.45
CA ASP A 289 7.41 -1.11 -8.98
C ASP A 289 6.91 -0.60 -7.63
N THR A 290 5.72 -0.99 -7.20
CA THR A 290 5.11 -0.60 -5.91
C THR A 290 5.21 -1.69 -4.84
N HIS A 291 6.14 -2.65 -4.97
CA HIS A 291 6.32 -3.73 -4.00
C HIS A 291 6.56 -3.24 -2.55
N ARG A 292 7.06 -2.02 -2.38
CA ARG A 292 7.18 -1.34 -1.10
C ARG A 292 5.82 -1.20 -0.37
N ASP A 293 4.72 -1.11 -1.12
CA ASP A 293 3.36 -1.03 -0.59
C ASP A 293 2.68 -2.42 -0.51
N GLY A 294 3.46 -3.50 -0.61
CA GLY A 294 2.98 -4.87 -0.65
C GLY A 294 2.64 -5.34 -2.08
N TRP A 295 2.17 -6.57 -2.16
CA TRP A 295 1.85 -7.22 -3.42
C TRP A 295 0.34 -7.28 -3.63
N HIS A 296 -0.15 -6.64 -4.69
CA HIS A 296 -1.57 -6.53 -4.96
C HIS A 296 -1.88 -6.88 -6.41
N GLY A 297 -2.86 -7.76 -6.61
CA GLY A 297 -3.44 -8.07 -7.91
C GLY A 297 -4.71 -7.25 -8.14
N PHE A 298 -4.85 -6.72 -9.35
CA PHE A 298 -6.01 -5.97 -9.79
C PHE A 298 -6.61 -6.62 -11.03
N SER A 299 -7.92 -6.50 -11.19
CA SER A 299 -8.58 -6.94 -12.42
C SER A 299 -8.07 -6.14 -13.63
N ILE A 300 -7.69 -6.82 -14.71
CA ILE A 300 -7.31 -6.17 -15.98
C ILE A 300 -8.45 -5.29 -16.47
N ALA A 301 -9.70 -5.74 -16.38
CA ALA A 301 -10.88 -4.99 -16.76
C ALA A 301 -11.07 -3.67 -15.98
N SER A 302 -10.45 -3.50 -14.82
CA SER A 302 -10.51 -2.25 -14.05
C SER A 302 -9.66 -1.12 -14.64
N ALA A 303 -8.59 -1.46 -15.36
CA ALA A 303 -7.67 -0.52 -15.98
C ALA A 303 -7.76 -0.51 -17.52
N TRP A 304 -7.95 -1.67 -18.12
CA TRP A 304 -8.07 -1.87 -19.58
C TRP A 304 -9.39 -2.57 -19.88
N LYS A 305 -10.48 -1.80 -19.82
CA LYS A 305 -11.87 -2.30 -19.89
C LYS A 305 -12.16 -3.16 -21.12
N GLU A 306 -11.60 -2.79 -22.25
CA GLU A 306 -11.86 -3.42 -23.54
C GLU A 306 -11.06 -4.73 -23.74
N VAL A 307 -9.98 -4.91 -22.97
CA VAL A 307 -9.16 -6.12 -23.03
C VAL A 307 -9.70 -7.23 -22.10
N GLU A 308 -10.14 -6.86 -20.91
CA GLU A 308 -10.77 -7.70 -19.89
C GLU A 308 -9.85 -8.75 -19.26
N SER A 309 -9.14 -9.58 -20.04
CA SER A 309 -8.30 -10.69 -19.58
C SER A 309 -7.37 -11.22 -20.67
N ASP A 310 -6.48 -12.15 -20.29
CA ASP A 310 -5.69 -13.00 -21.20
C ASP A 310 -4.89 -12.20 -22.22
N VAL A 311 -3.98 -11.36 -21.74
CA VAL A 311 -3.05 -10.59 -22.57
C VAL A 311 -1.92 -11.50 -23.03
N ASP A 312 -1.74 -11.69 -24.34
CA ASP A 312 -0.68 -12.54 -24.91
C ASP A 312 0.69 -11.86 -24.88
N ALA A 313 0.73 -10.54 -25.13
CA ALA A 313 1.94 -9.75 -25.11
C ALA A 313 1.63 -8.28 -24.85
N VAL A 314 2.59 -7.55 -24.31
CA VAL A 314 2.47 -6.12 -24.04
C VAL A 314 3.81 -5.43 -24.24
N PHE A 315 3.79 -4.23 -24.76
CA PHE A 315 4.99 -3.36 -24.80
C PHE A 315 4.57 -1.88 -24.72
N SER A 316 5.48 -1.05 -24.26
CA SER A 316 5.29 0.41 -24.20
C SER A 316 6.18 1.08 -25.24
N TYR A 317 5.59 2.05 -25.95
CA TYR A 317 6.27 2.85 -26.94
C TYR A 317 5.57 4.19 -27.15
N ASP A 318 6.32 5.27 -27.21
CA ASP A 318 5.83 6.64 -27.48
C ASP A 318 4.64 7.02 -26.59
N GLN A 319 4.80 6.88 -25.25
CA GLN A 319 3.80 7.17 -24.22
C GLN A 319 2.46 6.41 -24.39
N LYS A 320 2.53 5.27 -25.07
CA LYS A 320 1.40 4.38 -25.30
C LYS A 320 1.71 2.98 -24.83
N MET A 321 0.70 2.26 -24.42
CA MET A 321 0.78 0.84 -24.11
C MET A 321 0.04 0.03 -25.17
N TYR A 322 0.73 -0.90 -25.78
CA TYR A 322 0.24 -1.81 -26.81
C TYR A 322 -0.04 -3.16 -26.15
N LEU A 323 -1.28 -3.60 -26.13
CA LEU A 323 -1.67 -4.92 -25.64
C LEU A 323 -2.11 -5.77 -26.82
N ILE A 324 -1.53 -6.96 -26.93
CA ILE A 324 -1.85 -7.95 -27.95
C ILE A 324 -2.67 -9.06 -27.32
N LYS A 325 -3.84 -9.32 -27.89
CA LYS A 325 -4.73 -10.41 -27.48
C LYS A 325 -5.29 -11.10 -28.71
N GLY A 326 -4.91 -12.37 -28.89
CA GLY A 326 -5.20 -13.10 -30.11
C GLY A 326 -4.59 -12.42 -31.33
N ASP A 327 -5.41 -12.06 -32.29
CA ASP A 327 -5.05 -11.34 -33.51
C ASP A 327 -5.41 -9.84 -33.48
N GLN A 328 -5.69 -9.30 -32.28
CA GLN A 328 -6.06 -7.90 -32.07
C GLN A 328 -4.99 -7.13 -31.30
N VAL A 329 -4.80 -5.87 -31.66
CA VAL A 329 -3.93 -4.91 -30.94
C VAL A 329 -4.79 -3.80 -30.37
N TYR A 330 -4.65 -3.60 -29.06
CA TYR A 330 -5.25 -2.51 -28.30
C TYR A 330 -4.17 -1.49 -27.95
N ILE A 331 -4.37 -0.23 -28.28
CA ILE A 331 -3.42 0.83 -27.93
C ILE A 331 -4.07 1.81 -26.97
N TYR A 332 -3.47 1.94 -25.80
CA TYR A 332 -3.91 2.84 -24.75
C TYR A 332 -2.94 4.00 -24.58
N LYS A 333 -3.49 5.19 -24.40
CA LYS A 333 -2.73 6.36 -24.01
C LYS A 333 -2.44 6.29 -22.51
N SER A 334 -1.17 6.42 -22.15
CA SER A 334 -0.70 6.48 -20.76
C SER A 334 -0.89 7.90 -20.22
N ALA A 335 -1.89 8.08 -19.35
CA ALA A 335 -2.16 9.32 -18.64
C ALA A 335 -2.45 9.01 -17.16
N ALA A 336 -3.26 9.80 -16.48
CA ALA A 336 -3.77 9.48 -15.14
C ALA A 336 -4.56 8.16 -15.10
N HIS A 337 -5.23 7.83 -16.22
CA HIS A 337 -5.91 6.57 -16.50
C HIS A 337 -5.54 6.12 -17.91
N TYR A 338 -5.56 4.81 -18.15
CA TYR A 338 -5.39 4.27 -19.50
C TYR A 338 -6.68 4.47 -20.28
N THR A 339 -6.56 5.14 -21.43
CA THR A 339 -7.69 5.39 -22.34
C THR A 339 -7.39 4.78 -23.69
N LEU A 340 -8.29 3.91 -24.17
CA LEU A 340 -8.18 3.30 -25.50
C LEU A 340 -8.20 4.40 -26.57
N ILE A 341 -7.23 4.33 -27.48
CA ILE A 341 -7.18 5.27 -28.61
C ILE A 341 -8.33 4.95 -29.59
N GLU A 342 -8.95 5.99 -30.10
CA GLU A 342 -10.05 5.86 -31.06
C GLU A 342 -9.62 5.03 -32.29
N GLY A 343 -10.49 4.13 -32.72
CA GLY A 343 -10.27 3.22 -33.85
C GLY A 343 -9.58 1.91 -33.49
N TYR A 344 -9.22 1.69 -32.21
CA TYR A 344 -8.69 0.41 -31.72
C TYR A 344 -9.78 -0.38 -30.97
N PRO A 345 -9.71 -1.74 -30.92
CA PRO A 345 -8.62 -2.58 -31.43
C PRO A 345 -8.55 -2.65 -32.94
N LYS A 346 -7.34 -2.92 -33.46
CA LYS A 346 -7.10 -3.22 -34.86
C LYS A 346 -6.50 -4.60 -35.05
N PRO A 347 -6.67 -5.23 -36.23
CA PRO A 347 -6.01 -6.49 -36.52
C PRO A 347 -4.48 -6.40 -36.40
N LEU A 348 -3.88 -7.42 -35.80
CA LEU A 348 -2.43 -7.53 -35.61
C LEU A 348 -1.66 -7.39 -36.94
N LYS A 349 -2.22 -7.95 -38.03
CA LYS A 349 -1.66 -7.85 -39.37
C LYS A 349 -1.66 -6.43 -39.91
N GLU A 350 -2.71 -5.67 -39.61
CA GLU A 350 -2.82 -4.25 -40.04
C GLU A 350 -1.85 -3.37 -39.26
N GLU A 351 -1.76 -3.57 -37.92
CA GLU A 351 -1.00 -2.71 -37.03
C GLU A 351 0.48 -3.01 -37.02
N LEU A 352 0.89 -4.30 -37.02
CA LEU A 352 2.28 -4.73 -36.90
C LEU A 352 2.80 -5.54 -38.08
N GLY A 353 1.98 -5.84 -39.08
CA GLY A 353 2.37 -6.60 -40.27
C GLY A 353 2.60 -8.10 -40.04
N ILE A 354 2.13 -8.64 -38.91
CA ILE A 354 2.31 -10.05 -38.53
C ILE A 354 0.97 -10.71 -38.20
N GLU A 355 0.97 -12.03 -38.24
CA GLU A 355 -0.15 -12.87 -37.77
C GLU A 355 0.21 -13.53 -36.44
N GLY A 356 -0.82 -13.80 -35.61
CA GLY A 356 -0.65 -14.51 -34.37
C GLY A 356 -0.32 -16.01 -34.56
N PRO A 357 -0.10 -16.75 -33.47
CA PRO A 357 -0.06 -16.27 -32.11
C PRO A 357 1.28 -15.56 -31.78
N VAL A 358 1.21 -14.59 -30.84
CA VAL A 358 2.37 -13.88 -30.29
C VAL A 358 2.57 -14.36 -28.85
N ASN A 359 3.83 -14.66 -28.48
CA ASN A 359 4.14 -15.15 -27.12
C ASN A 359 4.61 -14.02 -26.19
N ALA A 360 5.38 -13.07 -26.72
CA ALA A 360 5.93 -11.97 -25.94
C ALA A 360 6.33 -10.81 -26.84
N ALA A 361 6.49 -9.62 -26.27
CA ALA A 361 6.95 -8.44 -26.98
C ALA A 361 7.75 -7.54 -26.04
N PHE A 362 8.71 -6.78 -26.58
CA PHE A 362 9.45 -5.78 -25.82
C PHE A 362 10.08 -4.73 -26.74
N VAL A 363 10.32 -3.55 -26.18
CA VAL A 363 11.09 -2.47 -26.79
C VAL A 363 12.25 -2.16 -25.85
N CYS A 364 13.49 -2.09 -26.38
CA CYS A 364 14.68 -1.76 -25.60
C CYS A 364 15.11 -0.31 -25.85
N GLY A 365 15.23 0.47 -24.76
CA GLY A 365 15.69 1.85 -24.82
C GLY A 365 14.83 2.74 -25.72
N ASP A 366 15.45 3.77 -26.31
CA ASP A 366 14.78 4.73 -27.19
C ASP A 366 14.70 4.24 -28.66
N GLN A 367 14.72 2.93 -28.87
CA GLN A 367 14.64 2.35 -30.20
C GLN A 367 13.20 2.38 -30.74
N HIS A 368 13.07 2.67 -32.00
CA HIS A 368 11.80 2.58 -32.73
C HIS A 368 11.50 1.15 -33.21
N THR A 369 12.07 0.15 -32.54
CA THR A 369 11.93 -1.27 -32.91
C THR A 369 11.25 -2.02 -31.79
N VAL A 370 10.10 -2.62 -32.06
CA VAL A 370 9.53 -3.65 -31.19
C VAL A 370 10.07 -5.01 -31.61
N GLN A 371 10.44 -5.80 -30.62
CA GLN A 371 10.85 -7.19 -30.82
C GLN A 371 9.73 -8.10 -30.34
N ILE A 372 9.26 -8.94 -31.27
CA ILE A 372 8.14 -9.86 -31.06
C ILE A 372 8.69 -11.28 -31.00
N ILE A 373 8.36 -12.00 -29.93
CA ILE A 373 8.65 -13.41 -29.79
C ILE A 373 7.44 -14.21 -30.28
N LYS A 374 7.70 -15.02 -31.30
CA LYS A 374 6.70 -15.87 -31.93
C LYS A 374 7.27 -17.29 -32.07
N GLY A 375 6.91 -18.16 -31.12
CA GLY A 375 7.50 -19.50 -31.04
C GLY A 375 9.04 -19.45 -30.94
N PRO A 376 9.77 -20.16 -31.83
CA PRO A 376 11.23 -20.19 -31.81
C PRO A 376 11.89 -19.01 -32.53
N LYS A 377 11.17 -17.92 -32.78
CA LYS A 377 11.63 -16.79 -33.59
C LYS A 377 11.48 -15.47 -32.86
N LEU A 378 12.45 -14.57 -33.08
CA LEU A 378 12.39 -13.15 -32.72
C LEU A 378 12.23 -12.32 -33.98
N LEU A 379 11.19 -11.51 -34.02
CA LEU A 379 10.87 -10.63 -35.15
C LEU A 379 11.13 -9.18 -34.75
N ASP A 380 11.95 -8.47 -35.52
CA ASP A 380 12.16 -7.03 -35.34
C ASP A 380 11.18 -6.27 -36.27
N ILE A 381 10.39 -5.37 -35.71
CA ILE A 381 9.41 -4.55 -36.43
C ILE A 381 9.75 -3.07 -36.19
N ASP A 382 9.96 -2.31 -37.27
CA ASP A 382 10.17 -0.88 -37.19
C ASP A 382 8.84 -0.14 -36.98
N LEU A 383 8.67 0.45 -35.80
CA LEU A 383 7.47 1.18 -35.41
C LEU A 383 7.36 2.58 -36.04
N SER A 384 8.47 3.09 -36.59
CA SER A 384 8.49 4.38 -37.32
C SER A 384 8.06 4.23 -38.79
N ALA A 385 8.08 3.02 -39.33
CA ALA A 385 7.72 2.74 -40.72
C ALA A 385 6.19 2.74 -40.92
N THR A 386 5.78 3.10 -42.11
CA THR A 386 4.37 3.02 -42.56
C THR A 386 4.29 2.42 -43.97
N PRO A 387 3.70 1.25 -44.16
CA PRO A 387 3.18 0.34 -43.13
C PRO A 387 4.28 -0.32 -42.31
N ARG A 388 3.96 -0.73 -41.10
CA ARG A 388 4.86 -1.52 -40.24
C ARG A 388 5.04 -2.92 -40.81
N ARG A 389 6.25 -3.42 -40.74
CA ARG A 389 6.61 -4.75 -41.26
C ARG A 389 7.82 -5.32 -40.52
N VAL A 390 7.97 -6.63 -40.61
CA VAL A 390 9.15 -7.33 -40.10
C VAL A 390 10.36 -6.91 -40.94
N VAL A 391 11.39 -6.39 -40.30
CA VAL A 391 12.64 -5.96 -40.92
C VAL A 391 13.78 -6.97 -40.70
N LYS A 392 13.63 -7.81 -39.68
CA LYS A 392 14.59 -8.87 -39.34
C LYS A 392 13.91 -10.00 -38.63
N GLU A 393 14.34 -11.22 -38.91
CA GLU A 393 13.98 -12.45 -38.21
C GLU A 393 15.21 -13.14 -37.69
N SER A 394 15.17 -13.59 -36.45
CA SER A 394 16.29 -14.31 -35.79
C SER A 394 15.77 -15.54 -35.07
N PRO A 395 16.53 -16.65 -35.06
CA PRO A 395 16.15 -17.82 -34.28
C PRO A 395 16.32 -17.55 -32.78
N LEU A 396 15.47 -18.16 -31.94
CA LEU A 396 15.58 -18.14 -30.50
C LEU A 396 16.02 -19.51 -29.96
N PRO A 397 17.04 -19.56 -29.12
CA PRO A 397 17.55 -20.82 -28.54
C PRO A 397 16.71 -21.27 -27.32
N PHE A 398 15.55 -20.68 -27.09
CA PHE A 398 14.64 -21.04 -26.01
C PHE A 398 13.45 -21.82 -26.57
N PRO A 399 13.06 -22.93 -25.89
CA PRO A 399 11.93 -23.73 -26.36
C PRO A 399 10.58 -23.00 -26.22
N LYS A 400 10.44 -22.16 -25.20
CA LYS A 400 9.26 -21.37 -24.94
C LYS A 400 9.57 -20.16 -24.07
N ILE A 401 9.07 -19.00 -24.47
CA ILE A 401 9.07 -17.76 -23.68
C ILE A 401 7.63 -17.32 -23.54
N ASP A 402 7.21 -17.05 -22.31
CA ASP A 402 5.83 -16.66 -21.98
C ASP A 402 5.67 -15.14 -21.96
N ALA A 403 6.69 -14.40 -21.52
CA ALA A 403 6.68 -12.95 -21.45
C ALA A 403 8.10 -12.38 -21.58
N SER A 404 8.23 -11.12 -21.87
CA SER A 404 9.53 -10.44 -21.96
C SER A 404 9.40 -8.95 -21.69
N MET A 405 10.45 -8.35 -21.14
CA MET A 405 10.54 -6.92 -20.89
C MET A 405 12.00 -6.46 -20.97
N CYS A 406 12.22 -5.33 -21.62
CA CYS A 406 13.50 -4.62 -21.57
C CYS A 406 13.41 -3.46 -20.58
N GLY A 407 14.42 -3.30 -19.76
CA GLY A 407 14.46 -2.25 -18.73
C GLY A 407 15.90 -1.74 -18.55
N PRO A 408 16.13 -0.88 -17.57
CA PRO A 408 17.46 -0.30 -17.29
C PRO A 408 18.53 -1.35 -16.99
N THR A 409 18.15 -2.52 -16.50
CA THR A 409 19.06 -3.64 -16.19
C THR A 409 19.21 -4.64 -17.33
N GLY A 410 18.69 -4.33 -18.52
CA GLY A 410 18.74 -5.19 -19.70
C GLY A 410 17.40 -5.88 -20.00
N LEU A 411 17.50 -6.95 -20.78
CA LEU A 411 16.36 -7.75 -21.23
C LEU A 411 16.09 -8.91 -20.26
N LYS A 412 14.84 -9.03 -19.80
CA LYS A 412 14.35 -10.19 -19.06
C LYS A 412 13.38 -10.98 -19.93
N VAL A 413 13.55 -12.30 -19.96
CA VAL A 413 12.62 -13.24 -20.60
C VAL A 413 12.11 -14.23 -19.56
N TYR A 414 10.82 -14.48 -19.59
CA TYR A 414 10.08 -15.24 -18.59
C TYR A 414 9.59 -16.54 -19.21
N ALA A 415 9.85 -17.66 -18.53
CA ALA A 415 9.48 -18.99 -18.98
C ALA A 415 9.01 -19.84 -17.78
N GLY A 416 7.72 -20.12 -17.69
CA GLY A 416 7.13 -20.78 -16.53
C GLY A 416 7.30 -19.93 -15.27
N SER A 417 7.87 -20.50 -14.22
CA SER A 417 8.16 -19.83 -12.94
C SER A 417 9.54 -19.19 -12.85
N ASP A 418 10.30 -19.21 -13.97
CA ASP A 418 11.66 -18.70 -14.02
C ASP A 418 11.77 -17.49 -14.96
N TYR A 419 12.78 -16.66 -14.73
CA TYR A 419 13.20 -15.66 -15.71
C TYR A 419 14.71 -15.66 -15.88
N TYR A 420 15.15 -15.16 -17.04
CA TYR A 420 16.55 -15.08 -17.46
C TYR A 420 16.85 -13.65 -17.87
N GLN A 421 18.02 -13.15 -17.48
CA GLN A 421 18.46 -11.80 -17.78
C GLN A 421 19.59 -11.79 -18.79
N PHE A 422 19.47 -10.91 -19.79
CA PHE A 422 20.45 -10.67 -20.84
C PHE A 422 20.79 -9.18 -20.91
N GLU A 423 22.01 -8.84 -21.18
CA GLU A 423 22.42 -7.44 -21.38
C GLU A 423 21.80 -6.84 -22.65
N SER A 424 21.52 -7.65 -23.66
CA SER A 424 20.97 -7.20 -24.94
C SER A 424 20.21 -8.31 -25.67
N PRO A 425 19.31 -7.95 -26.61
CA PRO A 425 18.65 -8.91 -27.50
C PRO A 425 19.62 -9.74 -28.35
N ALA A 426 20.77 -9.17 -28.72
CA ALA A 426 21.79 -9.88 -29.47
C ALA A 426 22.36 -11.07 -28.68
N LEU A 427 22.52 -10.93 -27.38
CA LEU A 427 22.98 -12.02 -26.52
C LEU A 427 21.91 -13.12 -26.37
N LEU A 428 20.64 -12.74 -26.30
CA LEU A 428 19.55 -13.71 -26.31
C LEU A 428 19.55 -14.58 -27.56
N THR A 429 19.66 -13.97 -28.73
CA THR A 429 19.64 -14.71 -30.03
C THR A 429 20.92 -15.46 -30.34
N SER A 430 22.07 -15.08 -29.76
CA SER A 430 23.36 -15.73 -30.00
C SER A 430 23.41 -17.17 -29.52
N GLY A 431 22.61 -17.51 -28.50
CA GLY A 431 22.61 -18.84 -27.86
C GLY A 431 23.92 -19.24 -27.18
N LYS A 432 24.90 -18.34 -27.13
CA LYS A 432 26.24 -18.61 -26.57
C LYS A 432 26.28 -18.53 -25.05
N ILE A 433 25.37 -17.74 -24.47
CA ILE A 433 25.31 -17.51 -23.04
C ILE A 433 23.96 -18.08 -22.54
N ARG A 434 24.03 -18.96 -21.54
CA ARG A 434 22.86 -19.41 -20.76
C ARG A 434 22.98 -18.81 -19.38
N PRO A 435 22.29 -17.70 -19.11
CA PRO A 435 22.28 -17.13 -17.77
C PRO A 435 21.59 -18.08 -16.77
N GLN A 436 21.92 -17.91 -15.50
CA GLN A 436 21.28 -18.67 -14.44
C GLN A 436 19.78 -18.31 -14.36
N PRO A 437 18.90 -19.28 -14.10
CA PRO A 437 17.48 -19.01 -13.87
C PRO A 437 17.28 -18.28 -12.55
N HIS A 438 16.42 -17.29 -12.58
CA HIS A 438 15.91 -16.58 -11.44
C HIS A 438 14.47 -17.01 -11.17
N LYS A 439 14.06 -17.08 -9.91
CA LYS A 439 12.72 -17.52 -9.53
C LYS A 439 11.74 -16.34 -9.44
N ILE A 440 10.74 -16.30 -10.31
CA ILE A 440 9.70 -15.26 -10.30
C ILE A 440 9.00 -15.17 -8.93
N PRO A 441 8.55 -16.29 -8.31
CA PRO A 441 7.84 -16.20 -7.03
C PRO A 441 8.64 -15.50 -5.93
N GLN A 442 9.91 -15.86 -5.76
CA GLN A 442 10.76 -15.34 -4.69
C GLN A 442 11.27 -13.94 -4.97
N GLU A 443 11.78 -13.69 -6.16
CA GLU A 443 12.50 -12.45 -6.47
C GLU A 443 11.57 -11.31 -6.92
N MET A 444 10.42 -11.65 -7.51
CA MET A 444 9.52 -10.64 -8.08
C MET A 444 8.18 -10.52 -7.36
N LEU A 445 7.72 -11.56 -6.67
CA LEU A 445 6.39 -11.59 -6.07
C LEU A 445 6.40 -11.73 -4.54
N GLY A 446 7.58 -11.77 -3.93
CA GLY A 446 7.71 -11.89 -2.47
C GLY A 446 7.09 -13.18 -1.91
N CYS A 447 7.15 -14.26 -2.68
CA CYS A 447 6.63 -15.56 -2.28
C CYS A 447 7.70 -16.38 -1.55
N GLY A 448 7.32 -16.96 -0.44
CA GLY A 448 8.08 -17.99 0.24
C GLY A 448 9.41 -17.55 0.86
N HIS A 449 9.35 -17.27 2.12
CA HIS A 449 10.44 -17.52 3.07
C HIS A 449 9.91 -18.42 4.16
#